data_814339dfebb95bc2352667603481e151
#
_entry.id   814339dfebb95bc2352667603481e151
#
_cell.length_a   1.000
_cell.length_b   1.000
_cell.length_c   1.000
_cell.angle_alpha   90.00
_cell.angle_beta   90.00
_cell.angle_gamma   90.00
#
_symmetry.space_group_name_H-M   'P 1'
#
loop_
_entity.id
_entity.type
_entity.pdbx_description
1 polymer ?
#
loop_
_entity_poly.entity_id
_entity_poly.type
_entity_poly.pdbx_seq_one_letter_code
_entity_poly.pdbx_strand_id
1 'polypeptide(L)'
;LFGEEISSLVQGVTKLTEVENVSEIRWEENVQTHSILEAQTLRKMLMTVAEDIRVVLIKLSDRLHNMETIDPLPQDRKIKFSKETMEIYAPLAHRLGMWDFKWRLEDLAFRNLDPTMYKRVAMLVNTKRTNRDEYILKAINSLKDKLEKVDIVAEVKGRSKHLFSIYRKILLYE
;
A
#
# COMPACT_ATOMS: atom_id res chain seq x y z
N LEU A 1 20.66 -27.77 1.23
CA LEU A 1 21.12 -27.24 2.51
C LEU A 1 19.96 -26.73 3.38
N PHE A 2 18.89 -26.15 2.78
CA PHE A 2 17.79 -25.50 3.50
C PHE A 2 16.45 -26.24 3.41
N GLY A 3 16.37 -27.39 2.75
CA GLY A 3 15.16 -28.18 2.57
C GLY A 3 14.28 -27.73 1.39
N GLU A 4 13.33 -28.57 1.02
CA GLU A 4 12.44 -28.35 -0.15
C GLU A 4 11.51 -27.16 0.04
N GLU A 5 11.02 -26.94 1.26
CA GLU A 5 10.11 -25.85 1.60
C GLU A 5 10.75 -24.46 1.34
N ILE A 6 11.99 -24.25 1.82
CA ILE A 6 12.71 -23.00 1.59
C ILE A 6 13.07 -22.83 0.12
N SER A 7 13.44 -23.93 -0.56
CA SER A 7 13.71 -23.91 -2.01
C SER A 7 12.46 -23.46 -2.80
N SER A 8 11.29 -23.98 -2.46
CA SER A 8 10.02 -23.60 -3.08
C SER A 8 9.70 -22.11 -2.87
N LEU A 9 9.88 -21.59 -1.64
CA LEU A 9 9.67 -20.16 -1.36
C LEU A 9 10.61 -19.27 -2.18
N VAL A 10 11.90 -19.62 -2.24
CA VAL A 10 12.91 -18.86 -3.02
C VAL A 10 12.54 -18.87 -4.49
N GLN A 11 12.15 -20.02 -5.06
CA GLN A 11 11.69 -20.11 -6.45
C GLN A 11 10.45 -19.24 -6.69
N GLY A 12 9.48 -19.24 -5.78
CA GLY A 12 8.28 -18.40 -5.86
C GLY A 12 8.62 -16.91 -5.88
N VAL A 13 9.50 -16.46 -4.98
CA VAL A 13 9.96 -15.07 -4.92
C VAL A 13 10.71 -14.68 -6.20
N THR A 14 11.59 -15.56 -6.70
CA THR A 14 12.34 -15.33 -7.96
C THR A 14 11.41 -15.19 -9.15
N LYS A 15 10.42 -16.09 -9.30
CA LYS A 15 9.40 -16.00 -10.37
C LYS A 15 8.63 -14.67 -10.33
N LEU A 16 8.28 -14.16 -9.15
CA LEU A 16 7.63 -12.85 -9.04
C LEU A 16 8.55 -11.72 -9.48
N THR A 17 9.84 -11.79 -9.11
CA THR A 17 10.84 -10.78 -9.53
C THR A 17 11.06 -10.78 -11.05
N GLU A 18 11.06 -11.95 -11.69
CA GLU A 18 11.13 -12.05 -13.16
C GLU A 18 9.91 -11.39 -13.83
N VAL A 19 8.71 -11.56 -13.27
CA VAL A 19 7.50 -10.92 -13.76
C VAL A 19 7.59 -9.38 -13.65
N GLU A 20 8.18 -8.86 -12.58
CA GLU A 20 8.45 -7.43 -12.39
C GLU A 20 9.44 -6.91 -13.44
N ASN A 21 10.55 -7.60 -13.65
CA ASN A 21 11.56 -7.19 -14.63
C ASN A 21 11.02 -7.16 -16.06
N VAL A 22 10.13 -8.09 -16.45
CA VAL A 22 9.48 -8.07 -17.76
C VAL A 22 8.52 -6.88 -17.90
N SER A 23 7.83 -6.51 -16.84
CA SER A 23 7.01 -5.28 -16.84
C SER A 23 7.90 -4.04 -16.92
N GLU A 24 9.04 -4.01 -16.24
CA GLU A 24 9.99 -2.90 -16.27
C GLU A 24 10.51 -2.55 -17.66
N ILE A 25 10.80 -3.52 -18.51
CA ILE A 25 11.33 -3.30 -19.88
C ILE A 25 10.29 -2.65 -20.79
N ARG A 26 8.98 -2.82 -20.51
CA ARG A 26 7.87 -2.35 -21.37
C ARG A 26 7.24 -1.03 -20.93
N TRP A 27 7.72 -0.40 -19.87
CA TRP A 27 7.18 0.89 -19.38
C TRP A 27 7.41 2.06 -20.33
N GLU A 28 8.24 1.90 -21.34
CA GLU A 28 8.57 2.96 -22.33
C GLU A 28 7.58 3.00 -23.51
N GLU A 29 6.66 2.03 -23.64
CA GLU A 29 5.74 1.89 -24.76
C GLU A 29 4.27 2.15 -24.35
N ASN A 30 3.73 3.29 -24.73
CA ASN A 30 2.29 3.64 -24.83
C ASN A 30 1.35 3.38 -23.63
N VAL A 31 0.58 4.40 -23.21
CA VAL A 31 -0.34 4.42 -22.05
C VAL A 31 -1.38 3.27 -22.04
N GLN A 32 -1.87 2.83 -23.21
CA GLN A 32 -2.85 1.73 -23.30
C GLN A 32 -2.23 0.35 -23.00
N THR A 33 -0.98 0.15 -23.37
CA THR A 33 -0.23 -1.09 -23.08
C THR A 33 0.07 -1.22 -21.60
N HIS A 34 0.25 -0.09 -20.91
CA HIS A 34 0.58 0.00 -19.49
C HIS A 34 -0.51 -0.61 -18.60
N SER A 35 -1.77 -0.21 -18.76
CA SER A 35 -2.88 -0.72 -17.93
C SER A 35 -3.12 -2.23 -18.09
N ILE A 36 -2.87 -2.78 -19.30
CA ILE A 36 -2.98 -4.22 -19.56
C ILE A 36 -1.85 -4.97 -18.86
N LEU A 37 -0.63 -4.44 -18.88
CA LEU A 37 0.54 -5.03 -18.23
C LEU A 37 0.42 -5.04 -16.71
N GLU A 38 -0.08 -3.96 -16.12
CA GLU A 38 -0.38 -3.89 -14.68
C GLU A 38 -1.39 -4.96 -14.27
N ALA A 39 -2.49 -5.08 -15.04
CA ALA A 39 -3.50 -6.09 -14.79
C ALA A 39 -2.95 -7.52 -14.91
N GLN A 40 -2.07 -7.78 -15.88
CA GLN A 40 -1.41 -9.08 -16.06
C GLN A 40 -0.42 -9.36 -14.92
N THR A 41 0.38 -8.38 -14.51
CA THR A 41 1.33 -8.52 -13.40
C THR A 41 0.58 -8.80 -12.10
N LEU A 42 -0.46 -8.01 -11.82
CA LEU A 42 -1.31 -8.21 -10.64
C LEU A 42 -1.99 -9.58 -10.66
N ARG A 43 -2.49 -10.03 -11.83
CA ARG A 43 -3.07 -11.37 -11.99
C ARG A 43 -2.06 -12.47 -11.69
N LYS A 44 -0.84 -12.38 -12.22
CA LYS A 44 0.23 -13.36 -11.95
C LYS A 44 0.60 -13.39 -10.47
N MET A 45 0.71 -12.23 -9.82
CA MET A 45 0.94 -12.15 -8.39
C MET A 45 -0.19 -12.81 -7.59
N LEU A 46 -1.45 -12.58 -7.96
CA LEU A 46 -2.60 -13.22 -7.32
C LEU A 46 -2.63 -14.75 -7.55
N MET A 47 -2.18 -15.25 -8.70
CA MET A 47 -2.04 -16.69 -8.91
C MET A 47 -0.94 -17.30 -8.03
N THR A 48 0.17 -16.60 -7.83
CA THR A 48 1.23 -17.03 -6.91
C THR A 48 0.74 -17.05 -5.44
N VAL A 49 -0.15 -16.12 -5.07
CA VAL A 49 -0.83 -16.15 -3.75
C VAL A 49 -1.60 -17.45 -3.54
N ALA A 50 -2.25 -17.95 -4.59
CA ALA A 50 -3.00 -19.21 -4.53
C ALA A 50 -2.10 -20.44 -4.35
N GLU A 51 -0.83 -20.36 -4.80
CA GLU A 51 0.17 -21.41 -4.60
C GLU A 51 0.78 -21.33 -3.19
N ASP A 52 1.31 -20.17 -2.80
CA ASP A 52 1.85 -19.93 -1.46
C ASP A 52 1.82 -18.44 -1.08
N ILE A 53 0.95 -18.09 -0.14
CA ILE A 53 0.79 -16.71 0.33
C ILE A 53 2.07 -16.13 0.95
N ARG A 54 2.96 -16.96 1.51
CA ARG A 54 4.20 -16.52 2.15
C ARG A 54 5.13 -15.82 1.15
N VAL A 55 5.12 -16.25 -0.11
CA VAL A 55 5.88 -15.61 -1.20
C VAL A 55 5.49 -14.15 -1.36
N VAL A 56 4.19 -13.86 -1.34
CA VAL A 56 3.69 -12.48 -1.49
C VAL A 56 3.93 -11.66 -0.23
N LEU A 57 3.84 -12.26 0.95
CA LEU A 57 4.21 -11.59 2.21
C LEU A 57 5.67 -11.16 2.21
N ILE A 58 6.58 -12.01 1.75
CA ILE A 58 8.01 -11.70 1.60
C ILE A 58 8.18 -10.51 0.62
N LYS A 59 7.53 -10.57 -0.55
CA LYS A 59 7.64 -9.49 -1.56
C LYS A 59 7.07 -8.16 -1.09
N LEU A 60 5.92 -8.17 -0.40
CA LEU A 60 5.35 -6.95 0.18
C LEU A 60 6.27 -6.36 1.27
N SER A 61 6.88 -7.22 2.08
CA SER A 61 7.83 -6.79 3.11
C SER A 61 9.11 -6.21 2.51
N ASP A 62 9.65 -6.86 1.48
CA ASP A 62 10.79 -6.36 0.71
C ASP A 62 10.47 -5.00 0.06
N ARG A 63 9.33 -4.90 -0.62
CA ARG A 63 8.88 -3.63 -1.24
C ARG A 63 8.72 -2.51 -0.22
N LEU A 64 8.14 -2.81 0.93
CA LEU A 64 7.97 -1.82 1.99
C LEU A 64 9.32 -1.34 2.52
N HIS A 65 10.24 -2.26 2.81
CA HIS A 65 11.60 -1.92 3.24
C HIS A 65 12.32 -1.08 2.19
N ASN A 66 12.24 -1.47 0.91
CA ASN A 66 12.87 -0.74 -0.18
C ASN A 66 12.27 0.67 -0.34
N MET A 67 10.98 0.85 -0.12
CA MET A 67 10.34 2.17 -0.11
C MET A 67 10.77 3.03 1.09
N GLU A 68 11.03 2.44 2.24
CA GLU A 68 11.53 3.14 3.44
C GLU A 68 12.99 3.59 3.27
N THR A 69 13.77 2.85 2.49
CA THR A 69 15.20 3.08 2.26
C THR A 69 15.51 3.65 0.86
N ILE A 70 14.53 4.20 0.16
CA ILE A 70 14.65 4.65 -1.24
C ILE A 70 15.52 5.90 -1.43
N ASP A 71 15.80 6.65 -0.36
CA ASP A 71 16.44 7.96 -0.42
C ASP A 71 17.82 8.01 -1.16
N PRO A 72 18.67 6.98 -1.16
CA PRO A 72 19.91 6.98 -1.92
C PRO A 72 19.75 6.84 -3.44
N LEU A 73 18.57 6.42 -3.94
CA LEU A 73 18.38 6.20 -5.36
C LEU A 73 18.29 7.51 -6.16
N PRO A 74 18.69 7.51 -7.46
CA PRO A 74 18.44 8.62 -8.39
C PRO A 74 16.94 8.93 -8.51
N GLN A 75 16.61 10.21 -8.80
CA GLN A 75 15.22 10.69 -8.78
C GLN A 75 14.29 9.97 -9.77
N ASP A 76 14.78 9.68 -10.95
CA ASP A 76 14.07 8.92 -11.99
C ASP A 76 13.68 7.52 -11.50
N ARG A 77 14.61 6.82 -10.85
CA ARG A 77 14.35 5.51 -10.25
C ARG A 77 13.37 5.58 -9.07
N LYS A 78 13.49 6.62 -8.21
CA LYS A 78 12.50 6.83 -7.13
C LYS A 78 11.10 6.98 -7.67
N ILE A 79 10.91 7.78 -8.70
CA ILE A 79 9.59 8.01 -9.32
C ILE A 79 9.05 6.71 -9.91
N LYS A 80 9.87 5.98 -10.69
CA LYS A 80 9.48 4.71 -11.30
C LYS A 80 9.05 3.71 -10.23
N PHE A 81 9.89 3.50 -9.21
CA PHE A 81 9.66 2.56 -8.12
C PHE A 81 8.41 2.92 -7.30
N SER A 82 8.17 4.22 -7.09
CA SER A 82 6.99 4.72 -6.38
C SER A 82 5.70 4.56 -7.20
N LYS A 83 5.74 4.76 -8.52
CA LYS A 83 4.59 4.48 -9.41
C LYS A 83 4.20 3.02 -9.36
N GLU A 84 5.16 2.12 -9.56
CA GLU A 84 4.93 0.68 -9.50
C GLU A 84 4.37 0.25 -8.13
N THR A 85 4.88 0.84 -7.05
CA THR A 85 4.36 0.61 -5.70
C THR A 85 2.89 1.01 -5.58
N MET A 86 2.51 2.15 -6.14
CA MET A 86 1.14 2.66 -6.11
C MET A 86 0.18 1.83 -6.98
N GLU A 87 0.64 1.35 -8.12
CA GLU A 87 -0.17 0.71 -9.14
C GLU A 87 -0.32 -0.80 -8.92
N ILE A 88 0.68 -1.45 -8.33
CA ILE A 88 0.71 -2.91 -8.16
C ILE A 88 0.66 -3.31 -6.68
N TYR A 89 1.62 -2.87 -5.88
CA TYR A 89 1.81 -3.40 -4.53
C TYR A 89 0.78 -2.91 -3.52
N ALA A 90 0.40 -1.64 -3.55
CA ALA A 90 -0.62 -1.11 -2.66
C ALA A 90 -2.01 -1.71 -2.96
N PRO A 91 -2.46 -1.87 -4.23
CA PRO A 91 -3.66 -2.62 -4.56
C PRO A 91 -3.60 -4.10 -4.19
N LEU A 92 -2.44 -4.75 -4.32
CA LEU A 92 -2.25 -6.14 -3.90
C LEU A 92 -2.43 -6.28 -2.39
N ALA A 93 -1.75 -5.45 -1.60
CA ALA A 93 -1.90 -5.42 -0.15
C ALA A 93 -3.36 -5.15 0.27
N HIS A 94 -4.06 -4.26 -0.44
CA HIS A 94 -5.48 -3.99 -0.23
C HIS A 94 -6.36 -5.22 -0.44
N ARG A 95 -6.16 -5.97 -1.54
CA ARG A 95 -6.94 -7.17 -1.87
C ARG A 95 -6.70 -8.31 -0.90
N LEU A 96 -5.50 -8.39 -0.33
CA LEU A 96 -5.14 -9.35 0.70
C LEU A 96 -5.59 -8.92 2.12
N GLY A 97 -6.27 -7.78 2.26
CA GLY A 97 -6.69 -7.26 3.56
C GLY A 97 -5.55 -6.72 4.43
N MET A 98 -4.35 -6.58 3.88
CA MET A 98 -3.15 -6.12 4.58
C MET A 98 -3.12 -4.58 4.64
N TRP A 99 -4.03 -4.01 5.43
CA TRP A 99 -4.25 -2.56 5.50
C TRP A 99 -3.03 -1.78 5.95
N ASP A 100 -2.21 -2.35 6.84
CA ASP A 100 -1.00 -1.69 7.33
C ASP A 100 0.04 -1.53 6.22
N PHE A 101 0.28 -2.57 5.44
CA PHE A 101 1.15 -2.49 4.26
C PHE A 101 0.61 -1.51 3.21
N LYS A 102 -0.69 -1.59 2.91
CA LYS A 102 -1.33 -0.74 1.92
C LYS A 102 -1.07 0.74 2.19
N TRP A 103 -1.44 1.23 3.37
CA TRP A 103 -1.34 2.67 3.61
C TRP A 103 0.12 3.15 3.74
N ARG A 104 1.01 2.32 4.29
CA ARG A 104 2.45 2.66 4.37
C ARG A 104 3.04 2.77 2.97
N LEU A 105 2.76 1.82 2.09
CA LEU A 105 3.19 1.87 0.69
C LEU A 105 2.62 3.08 -0.04
N GLU A 106 1.32 3.38 0.13
CA GLU A 106 0.67 4.55 -0.47
C GLU A 106 1.31 5.87 0.02
N ASP A 107 1.51 6.05 1.32
CA ASP A 107 2.07 7.29 1.88
C ASP A 107 3.54 7.49 1.48
N LEU A 108 4.36 6.42 1.45
CA LEU A 108 5.74 6.46 0.99
C LEU A 108 5.84 6.77 -0.51
N ALA A 109 5.01 6.14 -1.33
CA ALA A 109 4.96 6.42 -2.76
C ALA A 109 4.49 7.85 -3.04
N PHE A 110 3.45 8.33 -2.35
CA PHE A 110 2.95 9.70 -2.46
C PHE A 110 4.03 10.74 -2.11
N ARG A 111 4.83 10.50 -1.08
CA ARG A 111 5.96 11.36 -0.69
C ARG A 111 6.93 11.60 -1.84
N ASN A 112 7.17 10.58 -2.67
CA ASN A 112 8.12 10.66 -3.79
C ASN A 112 7.48 11.17 -5.09
N LEU A 113 6.20 10.82 -5.33
CA LEU A 113 5.49 11.18 -6.56
C LEU A 113 5.05 12.65 -6.57
N ASP A 114 4.58 13.15 -5.43
CA ASP A 114 4.18 14.56 -5.26
C ASP A 114 4.63 15.09 -3.90
N PRO A 115 5.93 15.42 -3.74
CA PRO A 115 6.47 15.93 -2.49
C PRO A 115 5.81 17.23 -2.01
N THR A 116 5.33 18.06 -2.94
CA THR A 116 4.70 19.34 -2.63
C THR A 116 3.35 19.13 -1.97
N MET A 117 2.49 18.33 -2.59
CA MET A 117 1.18 18.01 -2.03
C MET A 117 1.29 17.15 -0.77
N TYR A 118 2.25 16.21 -0.73
CA TYR A 118 2.53 15.45 0.49
C TYR A 118 2.81 16.37 1.70
N LYS A 119 3.73 17.35 1.53
CA LYS A 119 4.06 18.32 2.59
C LYS A 119 2.84 19.16 2.97
N ARG A 120 2.08 19.65 1.99
CA ARG A 120 0.86 20.44 2.22
C ARG A 120 -0.17 19.67 3.03
N VAL A 121 -0.48 18.44 2.63
CA VAL A 121 -1.42 17.58 3.36
C VAL A 121 -0.88 17.24 4.74
N ALA A 122 0.41 16.93 4.88
CA ALA A 122 1.04 16.63 6.17
C ALA A 122 0.94 17.81 7.15
N MET A 123 1.17 19.05 6.69
CA MET A 123 1.00 20.25 7.52
C MET A 123 -0.44 20.43 7.99
N LEU A 124 -1.41 20.30 7.07
CA LEU A 124 -2.84 20.42 7.41
C LEU A 124 -3.28 19.35 8.43
N VAL A 125 -2.72 18.15 8.28
CA VAL A 125 -3.03 17.01 9.15
C VAL A 125 -2.36 17.18 10.53
N ASN A 126 -1.10 17.61 10.60
CA ASN A 126 -0.38 17.81 11.85
C ASN A 126 -0.98 18.93 12.71
N THR A 127 -1.44 20.01 12.09
CA THR A 127 -2.08 21.13 12.80
C THR A 127 -3.34 20.69 13.58
N LYS A 128 -3.95 19.57 13.20
CA LYS A 128 -5.20 19.05 13.80
C LYS A 128 -5.05 17.68 14.47
N ARG A 129 -3.82 17.20 14.69
CA ARG A 129 -3.58 15.81 15.14
C ARG A 129 -4.18 15.54 16.51
N THR A 130 -3.90 16.39 17.51
CA THR A 130 -4.39 16.23 18.87
C THR A 130 -5.92 16.21 18.92
N ASN A 131 -6.57 17.14 18.22
CA ASN A 131 -8.02 17.22 18.15
C ASN A 131 -8.67 16.02 17.44
N ARG A 132 -7.97 15.38 16.50
CA ARG A 132 -8.50 14.21 15.76
C ARG A 132 -8.54 12.95 16.59
N ASP A 133 -7.48 12.69 17.35
CA ASP A 133 -7.39 11.48 18.18
C ASP A 133 -8.42 11.55 19.32
N GLU A 134 -8.60 12.72 19.92
CA GLU A 134 -9.68 12.96 20.88
C GLU A 134 -11.08 12.80 20.27
N TYR A 135 -11.28 13.30 19.04
CA TYR A 135 -12.55 13.15 18.33
C TYR A 135 -12.86 11.68 18.02
N ILE A 136 -11.86 10.92 17.61
CA ILE A 136 -12.00 9.48 17.35
C ILE A 136 -12.39 8.74 18.64
N LEU A 137 -11.73 9.03 19.76
CA LEU A 137 -12.07 8.43 21.05
C LEU A 137 -13.50 8.77 21.49
N LYS A 138 -13.91 10.03 21.35
CA LYS A 138 -15.29 10.45 21.64
C LYS A 138 -16.30 9.72 20.76
N ALA A 139 -16.01 9.56 19.46
CA ALA A 139 -16.87 8.85 18.54
C ALA A 139 -16.98 7.35 18.87
N ILE A 140 -15.86 6.70 19.23
CA ILE A 140 -15.84 5.30 19.69
C ILE A 140 -16.70 5.12 20.92
N ASN A 141 -16.52 5.96 21.95
CA ASN A 141 -17.27 5.86 23.19
C ASN A 141 -18.77 6.09 22.96
N SER A 142 -19.13 7.12 22.18
CA SER A 142 -20.53 7.39 21.85
C SER A 142 -21.19 6.23 21.07
N LEU A 143 -20.45 5.54 20.20
CA LEU A 143 -20.96 4.36 19.49
C LEU A 143 -21.12 3.17 20.44
N LYS A 144 -20.16 2.93 21.33
CA LYS A 144 -20.26 1.86 22.34
C LYS A 144 -21.47 2.05 23.24
N ASP A 145 -21.66 3.26 23.77
CA ASP A 145 -22.82 3.59 24.61
C ASP A 145 -24.17 3.37 23.88
N LYS A 146 -24.22 3.64 22.58
CA LYS A 146 -25.43 3.40 21.79
C LYS A 146 -25.67 1.93 21.53
N LEU A 147 -24.64 1.14 21.31
CA LEU A 147 -24.71 -0.31 21.09
C LEU A 147 -25.13 -1.04 22.36
N GLU A 148 -24.58 -0.63 23.52
CA GLU A 148 -24.97 -1.17 24.83
C GLU A 148 -26.46 -0.94 25.14
N LYS A 149 -27.00 0.24 24.78
CA LYS A 149 -28.42 0.56 25.01
C LYS A 149 -29.41 -0.33 24.22
N VAL A 150 -28.93 -1.01 23.20
CA VAL A 150 -29.72 -1.94 22.36
C VAL A 150 -29.24 -3.37 22.48
N ASP A 151 -28.50 -3.67 23.55
CA ASP A 151 -27.96 -5.00 23.89
C ASP A 151 -27.08 -5.64 22.77
N ILE A 152 -26.39 -4.79 21.99
CA ILE A 152 -25.45 -5.26 20.95
C ILE A 152 -24.02 -5.22 21.48
N VAL A 153 -23.40 -6.40 21.61
CA VAL A 153 -22.00 -6.54 21.94
C VAL A 153 -21.16 -6.44 20.65
N ALA A 154 -20.39 -5.36 20.49
CA ALA A 154 -19.54 -5.15 19.33
C ALA A 154 -18.19 -4.52 19.70
N GLU A 155 -17.13 -4.92 18.99
CA GLU A 155 -15.84 -4.26 19.06
C GLU A 155 -15.84 -3.02 18.15
N VAL A 156 -15.72 -1.83 18.76
CA VAL A 156 -15.67 -0.55 17.99
C VAL A 156 -14.23 -0.08 17.92
N LYS A 157 -13.70 0.01 16.70
CA LYS A 157 -12.35 0.52 16.40
C LYS A 157 -12.45 1.77 15.52
N GLY A 158 -11.64 2.77 15.83
CA GLY A 158 -11.49 3.97 15.01
C GLY A 158 -10.03 4.26 14.73
N ARG A 159 -9.76 4.83 13.56
CA ARG A 159 -8.41 5.29 13.19
C ARG A 159 -8.46 6.57 12.38
N SER A 160 -7.43 7.38 12.48
CA SER A 160 -7.25 8.51 11.57
C SER A 160 -6.91 8.03 10.15
N LYS A 161 -7.36 8.77 9.14
CA LYS A 161 -7.01 8.49 7.74
C LYS A 161 -5.56 8.88 7.49
N HIS A 162 -4.89 8.06 6.65
CA HIS A 162 -3.53 8.32 6.19
C HIS A 162 -3.48 9.44 5.14
N LEU A 163 -2.28 10.00 4.93
CA LEU A 163 -2.09 11.21 4.12
C LEU A 163 -2.60 11.03 2.69
N PHE A 164 -2.23 9.95 2.02
CA PHE A 164 -2.70 9.69 0.65
C PHE A 164 -4.22 9.52 0.57
N SER A 165 -4.84 8.86 1.56
CA SER A 165 -6.30 8.73 1.63
C SER A 165 -7.02 10.07 1.80
N ILE A 166 -6.41 11.02 2.51
CA ILE A 166 -6.91 12.40 2.66
C ILE A 166 -6.74 13.16 1.35
N TYR A 167 -5.56 13.07 0.72
CA TYR A 167 -5.27 13.68 -0.57
C TYR A 167 -6.27 13.25 -1.66
N ARG A 168 -6.50 11.94 -1.80
CA ARG A 168 -7.51 11.41 -2.73
C ARG A 168 -8.91 11.96 -2.49
N LYS A 169 -9.27 12.19 -1.24
CA LYS A 169 -10.57 12.79 -0.90
C LYS A 169 -10.64 14.26 -1.31
N ILE A 170 -9.57 15.01 -1.14
CA ILE A 170 -9.49 16.41 -1.57
C ILE A 170 -9.73 16.50 -3.08
N LEU A 171 -9.03 15.68 -3.88
CA LEU A 171 -9.19 15.64 -5.34
C LEU A 171 -10.59 15.27 -5.83
N LEU A 172 -11.40 14.60 -5.03
CA LEU A 172 -12.78 14.23 -5.39
C LEU A 172 -13.79 15.35 -5.13
N TYR A 173 -13.42 16.37 -4.37
CA TYR A 173 -14.30 17.48 -3.97
C TYR A 173 -13.86 18.85 -4.52
N GLU A 174 -12.74 18.90 -5.27
CA GLU A 174 -12.34 20.01 -6.12
C GLU A 174 -12.91 19.87 -7.55
#